data_c623a1624edf71307e2859981b5af806
#
_entry.id   c623a1624edf71307e2859981b5af806
#
_cell.length_a   1.000
_cell.length_b   1.000
_cell.length_c   1.000
_cell.angle_alpha   90.00
_cell.angle_beta   90.00
_cell.angle_gamma   90.00
#
_symmetry.space_group_name_H-M   'P 1'
#
loop_
_entity.id
_entity.type
_entity.pdbx_description
1 polymer ?
#
loop_
_entity_poly.entity_id
_entity_poly.type
_entity_poly.pdbx_seq_one_letter_code
_entity_poly.pdbx_strand_id
1 'polypeptide(L)'
;MGHKHENLLRTVFHDPINANIHWREIESLLHHFGVEIETLSGNRIRLRLNHAEGVLHRPHHGGTLDKNGVRELRGYLASAGLTPSQIEAREKEAKR
;
A
#
# COMPACT_ATOMS: atom_id res chain seq x y z
N MET A 1 -5.84 -19.07 -4.13
CA MET A 1 -5.13 -18.92 -2.89
C MET A 1 -4.42 -17.58 -2.83
N GLY A 2 -4.49 -16.87 -1.74
CA GLY A 2 -3.72 -15.65 -1.59
C GLY A 2 -4.27 -14.40 -2.22
N HIS A 3 -5.58 -14.28 -2.30
CA HIS A 3 -6.19 -13.05 -2.83
C HIS A 3 -6.42 -11.99 -1.76
N LYS A 4 -5.99 -12.24 -0.53
CA LYS A 4 -6.18 -11.31 0.57
C LYS A 4 -5.54 -9.96 0.29
N HIS A 5 -4.28 -9.95 -0.14
CA HIS A 5 -3.56 -8.71 -0.40
C HIS A 5 -4.08 -8.01 -1.65
N GLU A 6 -4.48 -8.77 -2.66
CA GLU A 6 -5.07 -8.18 -3.85
C GLU A 6 -6.40 -7.52 -3.54
N ASN A 7 -7.23 -8.17 -2.71
CA ASN A 7 -8.50 -7.59 -2.30
C ASN A 7 -8.31 -6.33 -1.48
N LEU A 8 -7.31 -6.34 -0.60
CA LEU A 8 -6.99 -5.15 0.18
C LEU A 8 -6.50 -4.02 -0.72
N LEU A 9 -5.70 -4.35 -1.72
CA LEU A 9 -5.24 -3.35 -2.68
C LEU A 9 -6.41 -2.69 -3.39
N ARG A 10 -7.40 -3.47 -3.81
CA ARG A 10 -8.62 -2.92 -4.42
C ARG A 10 -9.37 -2.04 -3.45
N THR A 11 -9.42 -2.42 -2.17
CA THR A 11 -10.06 -1.62 -1.14
C THR A 11 -9.38 -0.26 -0.99
N VAL A 12 -8.05 -0.23 -1.05
CA VAL A 12 -7.28 1.01 -0.96
C VAL A 12 -7.65 1.95 -2.13
N PHE A 13 -7.86 1.38 -3.31
CA PHE A 13 -8.17 2.18 -4.51
C PHE A 13 -9.66 2.34 -4.77
N HIS A 14 -10.50 1.87 -3.87
CA HIS A 14 -11.94 1.98 -4.02
C HIS A 14 -12.42 3.41 -3.80
N ASP A 15 -13.41 3.85 -4.57
CA ASP A 15 -14.07 5.14 -4.39
C ASP A 15 -15.51 4.93 -3.96
N PRO A 16 -16.02 5.67 -2.97
CA PRO A 16 -15.28 6.67 -2.17
C PRO A 16 -14.20 6.04 -1.29
N ILE A 17 -13.27 6.87 -0.82
CA ILE A 17 -12.14 6.41 -0.03
C ILE A 17 -12.63 5.73 1.26
N ASN A 18 -12.12 4.54 1.51
CA ASN A 18 -12.38 3.80 2.74
C ASN A 18 -11.32 4.19 3.78
N ALA A 19 -11.77 4.87 4.85
CA ALA A 19 -10.86 5.36 5.90
C ALA A 19 -10.78 4.42 7.10
N ASN A 20 -11.25 3.17 6.97
CA ASN A 20 -11.23 2.21 8.06
C ASN A 20 -10.22 1.09 7.85
N ILE A 21 -9.17 1.34 7.09
CA ILE A 21 -8.15 0.34 6.82
C ILE A 21 -7.12 0.40 7.94
N HIS A 22 -6.90 -0.73 8.61
CA HIS A 22 -5.94 -0.80 9.70
C HIS A 22 -4.50 -0.77 9.18
N TRP A 23 -3.64 -0.06 9.89
CA TRP A 23 -2.24 0.03 9.51
C TRP A 23 -1.58 -1.34 9.39
N ARG A 24 -1.93 -2.26 10.28
CA ARG A 24 -1.38 -3.62 10.25
C ARG A 24 -1.64 -4.30 8.91
N GLU A 25 -2.81 -4.09 8.34
CA GLU A 25 -3.14 -4.66 7.05
C GLU A 25 -2.30 -4.03 5.94
N ILE A 26 -2.07 -2.73 6.03
CA ILE A 26 -1.24 -2.02 5.06
C ILE A 26 0.21 -2.50 5.13
N GLU A 27 0.74 -2.68 6.33
CA GLU A 27 2.09 -3.22 6.51
C GLU A 27 2.22 -4.59 5.83
N SER A 28 1.24 -5.46 6.07
CA SER A 28 1.24 -6.78 5.47
C SER A 28 1.20 -6.71 3.96
N LEU A 29 0.37 -5.81 3.42
CA LEU A 29 0.26 -5.59 1.98
C LEU A 29 1.61 -5.16 1.39
N LEU A 30 2.26 -4.19 2.01
CA LEU A 30 3.52 -3.66 1.54
C LEU A 30 4.61 -4.73 1.55
N HIS A 31 4.69 -5.50 2.64
CA HIS A 31 5.64 -6.61 2.72
C HIS A 31 5.37 -7.67 1.64
N HIS A 32 4.11 -7.97 1.41
CA HIS A 32 3.74 -8.96 0.40
C HIS A 32 4.26 -8.57 -0.99
N PHE A 33 4.21 -7.29 -1.32
CA PHE A 33 4.69 -6.81 -2.62
C PHE A 33 6.16 -6.42 -2.64
N GLY A 34 6.88 -6.68 -1.55
CA GLY A 34 8.31 -6.47 -1.51
C GLY A 34 8.76 -5.05 -1.21
N VAL A 35 7.86 -4.22 -0.70
CA VAL A 35 8.20 -2.85 -0.34
C VAL A 35 8.99 -2.83 0.96
N GLU A 36 10.14 -2.14 0.96
CA GLU A 36 10.92 -1.94 2.17
C GLU A 36 10.30 -0.82 3.00
N ILE A 37 10.19 -1.05 4.30
CA ILE A 37 9.61 -0.09 5.23
C ILE A 37 10.67 0.31 6.24
N GLU A 38 10.99 1.59 6.30
CA GLU A 38 11.96 2.12 7.23
C GLU A 38 11.29 3.14 8.14
N THR A 39 11.45 2.97 9.46
CA THR A 39 10.92 3.92 10.42
C THR A 39 11.83 5.13 10.49
N LEU A 40 11.28 6.30 10.26
CA LEU A 40 11.97 7.57 10.43
C LEU A 40 11.61 8.12 11.82
N SER A 41 11.87 9.39 12.05
CA SER A 41 11.53 9.99 13.35
C SER A 41 10.02 10.13 13.51
N GLY A 42 9.53 9.93 14.73
CA GLY A 42 8.11 10.04 15.04
C GLY A 42 7.30 8.97 14.34
N ASN A 43 6.22 9.38 13.70
CA ASN A 43 5.32 8.46 13.00
C ASN A 43 5.55 8.40 11.51
N ARG A 44 6.67 8.94 11.04
CA ARG A 44 6.98 8.93 9.62
C ARG A 44 7.71 7.64 9.25
N ILE A 45 7.34 7.09 8.10
CA ILE A 45 8.01 5.92 7.55
C ILE A 45 8.37 6.18 6.10
N ARG A 46 9.47 5.59 5.69
CA ARG A 46 9.90 5.64 4.29
C ARG A 46 9.57 4.29 3.64
N LEU A 47 8.96 4.36 2.47
CA LEU A 47 8.68 3.18 1.66
C LEU A 47 9.58 3.20 0.44
N ARG A 48 10.12 2.05 0.10
CA ARG A 48 11.00 1.95 -1.06
C ARG A 48 10.81 0.61 -1.78
N LEU A 49 10.61 0.70 -3.09
CA LEU A 49 10.56 -0.47 -3.96
C LEU A 49 11.18 -0.06 -5.28
N ASN A 50 12.30 -0.70 -5.63
CA ASN A 50 13.05 -0.36 -6.85
C ASN A 50 13.42 1.12 -6.85
N HIS A 51 12.88 1.90 -7.79
CA HIS A 51 13.16 3.33 -7.90
C HIS A 51 12.08 4.20 -7.27
N ALA A 52 11.01 3.58 -6.76
CA ALA A 52 9.91 4.31 -6.17
C ALA A 52 10.13 4.45 -4.66
N GLU A 53 10.19 5.68 -4.20
CA GLU A 53 10.42 5.99 -2.80
C GLU A 53 9.40 7.02 -2.35
N GLY A 54 8.88 6.85 -1.15
CA GLY A 54 7.91 7.78 -0.61
C GLY A 54 7.91 7.77 0.90
N VAL A 55 7.28 8.78 1.49
CA VAL A 55 7.16 8.90 2.93
C VAL A 55 5.68 8.95 3.28
N LEU A 56 5.28 8.11 4.23
CA LEU A 56 3.93 8.11 4.75
C LEU A 56 3.95 8.40 6.23
N HIS A 57 2.80 8.77 6.75
CA HIS A 57 2.61 8.95 8.18
C HIS A 57 1.81 7.77 8.73
N ARG A 58 2.44 7.03 9.64
CA ARG A 58 1.80 5.89 10.29
C ARG A 58 0.80 6.41 11.32
N PRO A 59 -0.41 5.83 11.40
CA PRO A 59 -1.36 6.26 12.43
C PRO A 59 -0.83 5.95 13.82
N HIS A 60 -1.21 6.78 14.78
CA HIS A 60 -0.82 6.60 16.17
C HIS A 60 -1.43 5.31 16.73
N HIS A 61 -0.64 4.57 17.51
CA HIS A 61 -1.12 3.38 18.24
C HIS A 61 -1.69 2.28 17.34
N GLY A 62 -1.18 2.17 16.11
CA GLY A 62 -1.60 1.11 15.22
C GLY A 62 -3.04 1.22 14.77
N GLY A 63 -3.59 2.43 14.72
CA GLY A 63 -4.97 2.65 14.32
C GLY A 63 -5.20 2.53 12.82
N THR A 64 -6.29 3.14 12.38
CA THR A 64 -6.66 3.13 10.96
C THR A 64 -6.13 4.36 10.26
N LEU A 65 -5.90 4.24 8.96
CA LEU A 65 -5.54 5.39 8.13
C LEU A 65 -6.74 6.31 7.94
N ASP A 66 -6.50 7.61 7.97
CA ASP A 66 -7.52 8.57 7.59
C ASP A 66 -7.52 8.74 6.06
N LYS A 67 -8.42 9.58 5.55
CA LYS A 67 -8.54 9.79 4.11
C LYS A 67 -7.25 10.30 3.49
N ASN A 68 -6.55 11.20 4.18
CA ASN A 68 -5.28 11.73 3.68
C ASN A 68 -4.23 10.64 3.63
N GLY A 69 -4.17 9.78 4.65
CA GLY A 69 -3.26 8.66 4.66
C GLY A 69 -3.50 7.70 3.51
N VAL A 70 -4.77 7.43 3.21
CA VAL A 70 -5.11 6.56 2.08
C VAL A 70 -4.69 7.20 0.77
N ARG A 71 -4.90 8.51 0.61
CA ARG A 71 -4.46 9.21 -0.60
C ARG A 71 -2.95 9.16 -0.79
N GLU A 72 -2.21 9.37 0.29
CA GLU A 72 -0.75 9.28 0.25
C GLU A 72 -0.31 7.87 -0.15
N LEU A 73 -0.95 6.86 0.42
CA LEU A 73 -0.66 5.48 0.10
C LEU A 73 -0.95 5.17 -1.36
N ARG A 74 -2.09 5.63 -1.89
CA ARG A 74 -2.43 5.45 -3.30
C ARG A 74 -1.36 6.05 -4.21
N GLY A 75 -0.93 7.26 -3.88
CA GLY A 75 0.10 7.94 -4.66
C GLY A 75 1.38 7.15 -4.72
N TYR A 76 1.80 6.65 -3.56
CA TYR A 76 3.00 5.83 -3.51
C TYR A 76 2.85 4.53 -4.32
N LEU A 77 1.74 3.82 -4.10
CA LEU A 77 1.50 2.55 -4.79
C LEU A 77 1.47 2.74 -6.30
N ALA A 78 0.84 3.81 -6.76
CA ALA A 78 0.80 4.09 -8.19
C ALA A 78 2.22 4.33 -8.75
N SER A 79 3.04 5.08 -8.02
CA SER A 79 4.41 5.34 -8.46
C SER A 79 5.28 4.08 -8.45
N ALA A 80 4.95 3.12 -7.59
CA ALA A 80 5.70 1.87 -7.47
C ALA A 80 5.20 0.78 -8.43
N GLY A 81 4.18 1.07 -9.22
CA GLY A 81 3.62 0.07 -10.15
C GLY A 81 2.72 -0.95 -9.47
N LEU A 82 2.09 -0.58 -8.37
CA LEU A 82 1.30 -1.50 -7.56
C LEU A 82 -0.20 -1.16 -7.54
N THR A 83 -0.71 -0.54 -8.59
CA THR A 83 -2.16 -0.37 -8.69
C THR A 83 -2.80 -1.72 -9.03
N PRO A 84 -4.10 -1.90 -8.74
CA PRO A 84 -4.77 -3.16 -9.09
C PRO A 84 -4.61 -3.54 -10.56
N SER A 85 -4.72 -2.57 -11.46
CA SER A 85 -4.53 -2.83 -12.90
C SER A 85 -3.13 -3.31 -13.22
N GLN A 86 -2.13 -2.70 -12.61
CA GLN A 86 -0.74 -3.06 -12.84
C GLN A 86 -0.43 -4.45 -12.31
N ILE A 87 -0.97 -4.80 -11.15
CA ILE A 87 -0.77 -6.13 -10.58
C ILE A 87 -1.45 -7.18 -11.44
N GLU A 88 -2.66 -6.93 -11.92
CA GLU A 88 -3.37 -7.85 -12.80
C GLU A 88 -2.60 -8.07 -14.11
N ALA A 89 -2.03 -7.01 -14.66
CA ALA A 89 -1.24 -7.12 -15.89
C ALA A 89 -0.02 -8.00 -15.69
N ARG A 90 0.67 -7.86 -14.54
CA ARG A 90 1.83 -8.70 -14.22
C ARG A 90 1.46 -10.15 -14.08
N GLU A 91 0.32 -10.43 -13.46
CA GLU A 91 -0.15 -11.81 -13.28
C GLU A 91 -0.48 -12.46 -14.61
N LYS A 92 -1.10 -11.72 -15.52
CA LYS A 92 -1.39 -12.24 -16.85
C LYS A 92 -0.13 -12.57 -17.61
N GLU A 93 0.88 -11.72 -17.50
CA GLU A 93 2.17 -12.00 -18.15
C GLU A 93 2.84 -13.23 -17.55
N ALA A 94 2.76 -13.37 -16.24
CA ALA A 94 3.40 -14.50 -15.55
C ALA A 94 2.77 -15.84 -15.89
N LYS A 95 1.53 -15.84 -16.36
CA LYS A 95 0.82 -17.08 -16.70
C LYS A 95 1.06 -17.58 -18.12
N ARG A 96 1.85 -16.90 -18.91
CA ARG A 96 2.15 -17.34 -20.27
C ARG A 96 3.23 -18.42 -20.30
#